data_957a6d6fcc29a7cae60c46a4e8fc9ea9
#
_entry.id   957a6d6fcc29a7cae60c46a4e8fc9ea9
#
_cell.length_a   1.000
_cell.length_b   1.000
_cell.length_c   1.000
_cell.angle_alpha   90.00
_cell.angle_beta   90.00
_cell.angle_gamma   90.00
#
_symmetry.space_group_name_H-M   'P 1'
#
loop_
_entity.id
_entity.type
_entity.pdbx_description
1 polymer ?
#
loop_
_entity_poly.entity_id
_entity_poly.type
_entity_poly.pdbx_seq_one_letter_code
_entity_poly.pdbx_strand_id
1 'polypeptide(L)'
;GFIPSPHCPVDTLMTSQTAREDYMGIFEDKEMRLAGLNTSGNPLSPLPDVGPRHAYDLRRAIELAGKLGITDLVCMSGTPGSDRHAKYPSWVVNPWNGVELEVLEYQKSVVDLFWREMDLRAQDAGVKLALELHPHNLVFTPVNFLEFAERIDARNIGVNMDPSHLMWQGMDIIAAIELLGDHIFHVHAKDTVILPGIATRGVLDSSFGPVPDDPDVRVQTGMEHYCSSWPSDPAWRFVAIGNGHDVTWWTNFLRAIRDVNPGMNINICLLYTSDAADD
;
A
#
# COMPACT_ATOMS: atom_id res chain seq x y z
N GLY A 1 -9.26 -3.68 -2.13
CA GLY A 1 -9.66 -2.31 -1.93
C GLY A 1 -11.00 -2.20 -1.22
N PHE A 2 -11.20 -1.11 -0.54
CA PHE A 2 -12.48 -0.78 0.12
C PHE A 2 -13.55 -0.35 -0.92
N ILE A 3 -13.55 -1.01 -2.04
CA ILE A 3 -14.57 -0.89 -3.06
C ILE A 3 -15.79 -1.67 -2.56
N PRO A 4 -17.02 -1.20 -2.77
CA PRO A 4 -18.20 -2.01 -2.57
C PRO A 4 -18.00 -3.34 -3.32
N SER A 5 -17.63 -4.35 -2.58
CA SER A 5 -17.31 -5.67 -3.10
C SER A 5 -18.37 -6.63 -2.58
N PRO A 6 -18.87 -7.57 -3.38
CA PRO A 6 -19.74 -8.61 -2.88
C PRO A 6 -19.10 -9.43 -1.75
N HIS A 7 -17.74 -9.40 -1.65
CA HIS A 7 -17.00 -10.07 -0.60
C HIS A 7 -16.95 -9.29 0.72
N CYS A 8 -17.20 -7.97 0.70
CA CYS A 8 -17.25 -7.13 1.91
C CYS A 8 -18.37 -6.08 1.74
N PRO A 9 -19.59 -6.37 2.19
CA PRO A 9 -20.73 -5.46 2.06
C PRO A 9 -20.68 -4.35 3.10
N VAL A 10 -19.77 -3.39 2.89
CA VAL A 10 -19.39 -2.34 3.86
C VAL A 10 -20.60 -1.61 4.45
N ASP A 11 -21.55 -1.17 3.63
CA ASP A 11 -22.71 -0.38 4.10
C ASP A 11 -23.59 -1.18 5.06
N THR A 12 -23.78 -2.46 4.78
CA THR A 12 -24.53 -3.36 5.65
C THR A 12 -23.78 -3.63 6.95
N LEU A 13 -22.47 -3.92 6.85
CA LEU A 13 -21.63 -4.20 8.01
C LEU A 13 -21.46 -2.98 8.92
N MET A 14 -21.45 -1.78 8.37
CA MET A 14 -21.39 -0.55 9.17
C MET A 14 -22.63 -0.35 10.04
N THR A 15 -23.80 -0.76 9.57
CA THR A 15 -25.08 -0.43 10.20
C THR A 15 -25.70 -1.57 11.00
N SER A 16 -25.41 -2.83 10.70
CA SER A 16 -26.03 -4.00 11.33
C SER A 16 -25.04 -4.85 12.12
N GLN A 17 -25.29 -5.02 13.42
CA GLN A 17 -24.51 -5.92 14.27
C GLN A 17 -24.71 -7.37 13.84
N THR A 18 -25.95 -7.80 13.61
CA THR A 18 -26.23 -9.16 13.15
C THR A 18 -25.52 -9.49 11.85
N ALA A 19 -25.49 -8.54 10.89
CA ALA A 19 -24.75 -8.74 9.65
C ALA A 19 -23.23 -8.90 9.88
N ARG A 20 -22.65 -8.22 10.87
CA ARG A 20 -21.24 -8.43 11.24
C ARG A 20 -21.01 -9.80 11.86
N GLU A 21 -21.90 -10.23 12.75
CA GLU A 21 -21.85 -11.55 13.37
C GLU A 21 -21.96 -12.66 12.31
N ASP A 22 -22.94 -12.57 11.41
CA ASP A 22 -23.11 -13.50 10.30
C ASP A 22 -21.87 -13.52 9.38
N TYR A 23 -21.33 -12.34 9.06
CA TYR A 23 -20.15 -12.20 8.20
C TYR A 23 -18.90 -12.83 8.85
N MET A 24 -18.65 -12.60 10.12
CA MET A 24 -17.53 -13.20 10.84
C MET A 24 -17.72 -14.70 11.02
N GLY A 25 -18.94 -15.16 11.25
CA GLY A 25 -19.31 -16.58 11.35
C GLY A 25 -18.92 -17.39 10.11
N ILE A 26 -18.96 -16.78 8.90
CA ILE A 26 -18.52 -17.46 7.67
C ILE A 26 -17.05 -17.90 7.74
N PHE A 27 -16.20 -17.10 8.37
CA PHE A 27 -14.77 -17.42 8.51
C PHE A 27 -14.56 -18.42 9.64
N GLU A 28 -15.26 -18.28 10.77
CA GLU A 28 -15.19 -19.21 11.90
C GLU A 28 -15.62 -20.62 11.48
N ASP A 29 -16.72 -20.76 10.74
CA ASP A 29 -17.22 -22.04 10.20
C ASP A 29 -16.22 -22.76 9.27
N LYS A 30 -15.26 -22.00 8.72
CA LYS A 30 -14.21 -22.51 7.82
C LYS A 30 -12.84 -22.61 8.50
N GLU A 31 -12.79 -22.43 9.81
CA GLU A 31 -11.53 -22.36 10.57
C GLU A 31 -10.54 -21.33 9.98
N MET A 32 -11.08 -20.22 9.42
CA MET A 32 -10.33 -19.11 8.83
C MET A 32 -10.38 -17.89 9.73
N ARG A 33 -9.39 -17.01 9.57
CA ARG A 33 -9.33 -15.74 10.27
C ARG A 33 -9.10 -14.61 9.25
N LEU A 34 -9.83 -13.51 9.39
CA LEU A 34 -9.50 -12.29 8.67
C LEU A 34 -8.22 -11.69 9.25
N ALA A 35 -7.15 -11.64 8.46
CA ALA A 35 -5.85 -11.12 8.87
C ALA A 35 -5.83 -9.58 8.92
N GLY A 36 -6.62 -8.92 8.08
CA GLY A 36 -6.70 -7.48 8.01
C GLY A 36 -7.72 -7.01 6.98
N LEU A 37 -7.97 -5.71 6.97
CA LEU A 37 -8.66 -5.03 5.87
C LEU A 37 -7.64 -4.29 5.01
N ASN A 38 -8.02 -3.97 3.78
CA ASN A 38 -7.20 -3.17 2.87
C ASN A 38 -8.04 -2.05 2.26
N THR A 39 -7.54 -0.82 2.34
CA THR A 39 -8.10 0.35 1.68
C THR A 39 -7.00 1.11 0.95
N SER A 40 -6.56 0.56 -0.18
CA SER A 40 -5.61 1.23 -1.06
C SER A 40 -6.28 2.41 -1.76
N GLY A 41 -5.49 3.45 -2.00
CA GLY A 41 -5.96 4.65 -2.69
C GLY A 41 -5.13 5.87 -2.32
N ASN A 42 -5.47 7.02 -2.91
CA ASN A 42 -4.82 8.28 -2.58
C ASN A 42 -5.82 9.22 -1.88
N PRO A 43 -5.90 9.19 -0.52
CA PRO A 43 -6.83 10.03 0.24
C PRO A 43 -6.50 11.52 0.18
N LEU A 44 -5.31 11.87 -0.33
CA LEU A 44 -4.81 13.23 -0.45
C LEU A 44 -4.74 13.71 -1.91
N SER A 45 -5.29 12.93 -2.83
CA SER A 45 -5.34 13.32 -4.24
C SER A 45 -6.06 14.68 -4.40
N PRO A 46 -5.49 15.62 -5.17
CA PRO A 46 -6.15 16.87 -5.49
C PRO A 46 -7.31 16.70 -6.48
N LEU A 47 -7.48 15.53 -7.08
CA LEU A 47 -8.61 15.23 -7.94
C LEU A 47 -9.90 15.21 -7.11
N PRO A 48 -10.93 16.03 -7.48
CA PRO A 48 -12.11 16.24 -6.63
C PRO A 48 -12.94 14.96 -6.41
N ASP A 49 -12.93 14.05 -7.37
CA ASP A 49 -13.68 12.80 -7.31
C ASP A 49 -12.87 11.64 -6.69
N VAL A 50 -11.58 11.84 -6.42
CA VAL A 50 -10.67 10.79 -5.91
C VAL A 50 -10.32 11.02 -4.43
N GLY A 51 -9.66 12.13 -4.11
CA GLY A 51 -9.15 12.39 -2.77
C GLY A 51 -10.23 12.33 -1.69
N PRO A 52 -11.32 13.11 -1.79
CA PRO A 52 -12.38 13.11 -0.79
C PRO A 52 -13.05 11.75 -0.62
N ARG A 53 -13.24 10.99 -1.70
CA ARG A 53 -13.82 9.66 -1.67
C ARG A 53 -12.90 8.65 -0.99
N HIS A 54 -11.60 8.64 -1.34
CA HIS A 54 -10.63 7.76 -0.70
C HIS A 54 -10.41 8.09 0.78
N ALA A 55 -10.43 9.38 1.15
CA ALA A 55 -10.38 9.81 2.53
C ALA A 55 -11.63 9.37 3.33
N TYR A 56 -12.80 9.44 2.72
CA TYR A 56 -14.04 8.92 3.30
C TYR A 56 -13.99 7.40 3.49
N ASP A 57 -13.53 6.66 2.49
CA ASP A 57 -13.42 5.21 2.54
C ASP A 57 -12.41 4.76 3.61
N LEU A 58 -11.27 5.46 3.75
CA LEU A 58 -10.29 5.16 4.80
C LEU A 58 -10.89 5.33 6.20
N ARG A 59 -11.61 6.44 6.45
CA ARG A 59 -12.27 6.67 7.76
C ARG A 59 -13.28 5.56 8.07
N ARG A 60 -14.06 5.14 7.09
CA ARG A 60 -15.02 4.02 7.23
C ARG A 60 -14.32 2.68 7.45
N ALA A 61 -13.18 2.47 6.78
CA ALA A 61 -12.39 1.25 6.96
C ALA A 61 -11.86 1.12 8.39
N ILE A 62 -11.36 2.21 8.97
CA ILE A 62 -10.92 2.26 10.38
C ILE A 62 -12.09 1.90 11.30
N GLU A 63 -13.25 2.54 11.12
CA GLU A 63 -14.42 2.26 11.94
C GLU A 63 -14.92 0.83 11.79
N LEU A 64 -14.97 0.31 10.54
CA LEU A 64 -15.41 -1.06 10.29
C LEU A 64 -14.43 -2.09 10.86
N ALA A 65 -13.13 -1.87 10.74
CA ALA A 65 -12.11 -2.75 11.32
C ALA A 65 -12.32 -2.88 12.84
N GLY A 66 -12.51 -1.76 13.54
CA GLY A 66 -12.83 -1.77 14.98
C GLY A 66 -14.13 -2.51 15.31
N LYS A 67 -15.20 -2.32 14.51
CA LYS A 67 -16.49 -3.01 14.70
C LYS A 67 -16.40 -4.53 14.45
N LEU A 68 -15.49 -4.98 13.60
CA LEU A 68 -15.25 -6.39 13.29
C LEU A 68 -14.19 -7.03 14.21
N GLY A 69 -13.55 -6.25 15.09
CA GLY A 69 -12.43 -6.73 15.92
C GLY A 69 -11.16 -7.05 15.14
N ILE A 70 -11.00 -6.45 13.95
CA ILE A 70 -9.81 -6.61 13.10
C ILE A 70 -8.81 -5.52 13.48
N THR A 71 -7.59 -5.92 13.82
CA THR A 71 -6.55 -4.98 14.26
C THR A 71 -5.79 -4.34 13.11
N ASP A 72 -5.61 -5.01 11.99
CA ASP A 72 -4.73 -4.56 10.92
C ASP A 72 -5.54 -3.95 9.76
N LEU A 73 -5.20 -2.73 9.39
CA LEU A 73 -5.74 -2.06 8.21
C LEU A 73 -4.61 -1.58 7.31
N VAL A 74 -4.44 -2.26 6.18
CA VAL A 74 -3.47 -1.87 5.16
C VAL A 74 -4.00 -0.68 4.36
N CYS A 75 -3.18 0.33 4.16
CA CYS A 75 -3.53 1.54 3.42
C CYS A 75 -2.28 2.19 2.80
N MET A 76 -2.45 3.29 2.11
CA MET A 76 -1.37 4.05 1.46
C MET A 76 -1.35 5.48 1.99
N SER A 77 -0.15 6.08 2.09
CA SER A 77 0.00 7.43 2.64
C SER A 77 -0.69 8.51 1.79
N GLY A 78 -0.84 8.24 0.51
CA GLY A 78 -1.31 9.21 -0.46
C GLY A 78 -0.24 10.22 -0.88
N THR A 79 -0.54 10.97 -1.93
CA THR A 79 0.31 12.02 -2.48
C THR A 79 -0.55 13.22 -2.81
N PRO A 80 -0.33 14.38 -2.17
CA PRO A 80 -0.94 15.65 -2.56
C PRO A 80 -0.43 16.15 -3.90
N GLY A 81 -0.96 17.28 -4.36
CA GLY A 81 -0.39 18.03 -5.47
C GLY A 81 0.88 18.80 -5.07
N SER A 82 1.44 19.54 -6.02
CA SER A 82 2.60 20.41 -5.80
C SER A 82 2.29 21.60 -4.88
N ASP A 83 1.04 22.02 -4.85
CA ASP A 83 0.53 23.14 -4.06
C ASP A 83 -1.00 23.03 -3.91
N ARG A 84 -1.61 23.97 -3.17
CA ARG A 84 -3.06 23.98 -2.90
C ARG A 84 -3.97 24.15 -4.12
N HIS A 85 -3.44 24.50 -5.27
CA HIS A 85 -4.18 24.72 -6.52
C HIS A 85 -3.86 23.64 -7.56
N ALA A 86 -2.99 22.70 -7.24
CA ALA A 86 -2.62 21.63 -8.15
C ALA A 86 -3.83 20.78 -8.53
N LYS A 87 -3.90 20.37 -9.80
CA LYS A 87 -4.96 19.51 -10.32
C LYS A 87 -4.64 18.02 -10.14
N TYR A 88 -3.37 17.69 -10.09
CA TYR A 88 -2.89 16.31 -10.10
C TYR A 88 -1.94 16.05 -8.94
N PRO A 89 -1.87 14.81 -8.42
CA PRO A 89 -0.85 14.45 -7.45
C PRO A 89 0.54 14.61 -8.06
N SER A 90 1.52 14.98 -7.25
CA SER A 90 2.90 15.19 -7.67
C SER A 90 3.83 14.34 -6.81
N TRP A 91 4.49 13.36 -7.42
CA TRP A 91 5.42 12.50 -6.72
C TRP A 91 6.85 13.00 -6.92
N VAL A 92 7.46 13.54 -5.85
CA VAL A 92 8.86 14.00 -5.82
C VAL A 92 9.73 12.89 -5.30
N VAL A 93 10.73 12.47 -6.07
CA VAL A 93 11.57 11.30 -5.77
C VAL A 93 12.97 11.71 -5.35
N ASN A 94 13.64 12.53 -6.16
CA ASN A 94 15.01 13.00 -5.91
C ASN A 94 15.05 14.52 -5.98
N PRO A 95 14.75 15.22 -4.89
CA PRO A 95 14.63 16.69 -4.89
C PRO A 95 15.99 17.38 -4.94
N TRP A 96 16.54 17.53 -6.13
CA TRP A 96 17.87 18.14 -6.33
C TRP A 96 17.81 19.66 -6.31
N ASN A 97 16.67 20.22 -6.58
CA ASN A 97 16.47 21.67 -6.67
C ASN A 97 15.61 22.21 -5.52
N GLY A 98 15.79 23.48 -5.17
CA GLY A 98 15.04 24.13 -4.12
C GLY A 98 13.53 24.12 -4.33
N VAL A 99 13.07 24.21 -5.60
CA VAL A 99 11.65 24.16 -5.94
C VAL A 99 11.02 22.81 -5.55
N GLU A 100 11.72 21.70 -5.77
CA GLU A 100 11.25 20.38 -5.39
C GLU A 100 11.20 20.20 -3.86
N LEU A 101 12.10 20.83 -3.13
CA LEU A 101 12.06 20.88 -1.66
C LEU A 101 10.86 21.70 -1.17
N GLU A 102 10.53 22.82 -1.80
CA GLU A 102 9.34 23.60 -1.46
C GLU A 102 8.04 22.79 -1.67
N VAL A 103 7.96 22.02 -2.76
CA VAL A 103 6.85 21.08 -3.01
C VAL A 103 6.76 20.04 -1.88
N LEU A 104 7.87 19.44 -1.51
CA LEU A 104 7.90 18.44 -0.43
C LEU A 104 7.47 19.03 0.92
N GLU A 105 7.91 20.23 1.27
CA GLU A 105 7.49 20.88 2.53
C GLU A 105 5.98 21.15 2.55
N TYR A 106 5.42 21.61 1.43
CA TYR A 106 3.96 21.73 1.30
C TYR A 106 3.28 20.37 1.47
N GLN A 107 3.75 19.34 0.77
CA GLN A 107 3.18 18.00 0.81
C GLN A 107 3.24 17.38 2.21
N LYS A 108 4.38 17.52 2.92
CA LYS A 108 4.53 17.10 4.31
C LYS A 108 3.49 17.75 5.21
N SER A 109 3.26 19.06 5.06
CA SER A 109 2.27 19.77 5.88
C SER A 109 0.84 19.23 5.72
N VAL A 110 0.48 18.84 4.49
CA VAL A 110 -0.84 18.25 4.18
C VAL A 110 -0.94 16.82 4.73
N VAL A 111 0.08 16.02 4.48
CA VAL A 111 0.14 14.61 4.91
C VAL A 111 0.14 14.52 6.44
N ASP A 112 0.98 15.29 7.11
CA ASP A 112 1.11 15.26 8.58
C ASP A 112 -0.21 15.63 9.27
N LEU A 113 -0.93 16.64 8.76
CA LEU A 113 -2.22 17.04 9.31
C LEU A 113 -3.27 15.92 9.17
N PHE A 114 -3.36 15.31 7.99
CA PHE A 114 -4.31 14.24 7.72
C PHE A 114 -4.03 12.99 8.55
N TRP A 115 -2.76 12.56 8.61
CA TRP A 115 -2.41 11.31 9.29
C TRP A 115 -2.43 11.42 10.81
N ARG A 116 -2.26 12.61 11.41
CA ARG A 116 -2.55 12.81 12.84
C ARG A 116 -4.02 12.54 13.16
N GLU A 117 -4.95 12.96 12.29
CA GLU A 117 -6.37 12.63 12.46
C GLU A 117 -6.60 11.12 12.35
N MET A 118 -5.98 10.46 11.36
CA MET A 118 -6.13 9.01 11.16
C MET A 118 -5.54 8.20 12.32
N ASP A 119 -4.41 8.62 12.88
CA ASP A 119 -3.79 7.97 14.05
C ASP A 119 -4.71 8.00 15.28
N LEU A 120 -5.34 9.15 15.57
CA LEU A 120 -6.31 9.27 16.65
C LEU A 120 -7.55 8.39 16.41
N ARG A 121 -8.07 8.36 15.18
CA ARG A 121 -9.19 7.49 14.84
C ARG A 121 -8.85 6.01 14.98
N ALA A 122 -7.64 5.63 14.60
CA ALA A 122 -7.13 4.27 14.75
C ALA A 122 -7.00 3.89 16.23
N GLN A 123 -6.51 4.80 17.06
CA GLN A 123 -6.45 4.64 18.51
C GLN A 123 -7.85 4.39 19.11
N ASP A 124 -8.82 5.23 18.77
CA ASP A 124 -10.20 5.11 19.27
C ASP A 124 -10.87 3.80 18.84
N ALA A 125 -10.54 3.30 17.65
CA ALA A 125 -11.08 2.05 17.11
C ALA A 125 -10.30 0.80 17.53
N GLY A 126 -9.13 0.92 18.15
CA GLY A 126 -8.23 -0.20 18.47
C GLY A 126 -7.58 -0.83 17.24
N VAL A 127 -7.34 -0.03 16.19
CA VAL A 127 -6.83 -0.47 14.88
C VAL A 127 -5.40 0.02 14.69
N LYS A 128 -4.58 -0.78 13.99
CA LYS A 128 -3.24 -0.44 13.51
C LYS A 128 -3.30 -0.17 12.01
N LEU A 129 -2.85 1.01 11.61
CA LEU A 129 -2.76 1.41 10.21
C LEU A 129 -1.40 0.99 9.66
N ALA A 130 -1.37 0.07 8.72
CA ALA A 130 -0.16 -0.41 8.10
C ALA A 130 0.02 0.24 6.73
N LEU A 131 0.86 1.29 6.65
CA LEU A 131 1.16 1.98 5.40
C LEU A 131 2.01 1.10 4.49
N GLU A 132 1.52 0.82 3.30
CA GLU A 132 2.34 0.20 2.27
C GLU A 132 3.32 1.21 1.70
N LEU A 133 4.62 0.88 1.73
CA LEU A 133 5.68 1.72 1.19
C LEU A 133 5.68 1.64 -0.34
N HIS A 134 4.60 2.13 -0.93
CA HIS A 134 4.32 2.00 -2.35
C HIS A 134 4.78 3.25 -3.11
N PRO A 135 5.47 3.11 -4.26
CA PRO A 135 5.77 4.22 -5.17
C PRO A 135 4.53 5.07 -5.48
N HIS A 136 4.74 6.29 -5.89
CA HIS A 136 3.70 7.30 -6.10
C HIS A 136 2.94 7.74 -4.83
N ASN A 137 3.47 7.38 -3.65
CA ASN A 137 3.01 7.89 -2.36
C ASN A 137 4.10 8.77 -1.73
N LEU A 138 3.74 9.65 -0.80
CA LEU A 138 4.74 10.49 -0.13
C LEU A 138 5.64 9.66 0.79
N VAL A 139 5.06 8.66 1.45
CA VAL A 139 5.79 7.71 2.30
C VAL A 139 5.99 6.42 1.49
N PHE A 140 7.20 6.20 0.98
CA PHE A 140 7.51 5.09 0.07
C PHE A 140 8.85 4.41 0.33
N THR A 141 9.61 4.85 1.34
CA THR A 141 10.85 4.21 1.77
C THR A 141 10.87 4.04 3.29
N PRO A 142 11.66 3.09 3.83
CA PRO A 142 11.81 2.92 5.28
C PRO A 142 12.25 4.20 5.99
N VAL A 143 13.23 4.92 5.44
CA VAL A 143 13.76 6.14 6.04
C VAL A 143 12.71 7.24 6.09
N ASN A 144 12.01 7.49 4.96
CA ASN A 144 11.01 8.55 4.99
C ASN A 144 9.74 8.19 5.77
N PHE A 145 9.49 6.89 6.00
CA PHE A 145 8.47 6.47 6.96
C PHE A 145 8.86 6.85 8.40
N LEU A 146 10.09 6.57 8.81
CA LEU A 146 10.54 6.90 10.17
C LEU A 146 10.53 8.43 10.43
N GLU A 147 10.98 9.22 9.45
CA GLU A 147 10.88 10.68 9.52
C GLU A 147 9.43 11.17 9.61
N PHE A 148 8.53 10.56 8.86
CA PHE A 148 7.11 10.85 8.90
C PHE A 148 6.50 10.47 10.25
N ALA A 149 6.75 9.27 10.75
CA ALA A 149 6.23 8.78 12.02
C ALA A 149 6.67 9.66 13.21
N GLU A 150 7.94 10.09 13.21
CA GLU A 150 8.47 11.03 14.19
C GLU A 150 7.77 12.40 14.13
N ARG A 151 7.61 12.97 12.92
CA ARG A 151 6.97 14.29 12.77
C ARG A 151 5.53 14.33 13.27
N ILE A 152 4.78 13.25 13.15
CA ILE A 152 3.39 13.19 13.58
C ILE A 152 3.18 12.58 14.98
N ASP A 153 4.24 12.09 15.64
CA ASP A 153 4.17 11.29 16.88
C ASP A 153 3.25 10.07 16.70
N ALA A 154 3.46 9.33 15.62
CA ALA A 154 2.62 8.18 15.24
C ALA A 154 2.67 7.07 16.30
N ARG A 155 1.49 6.56 16.70
CA ARG A 155 1.38 5.48 17.70
C ARG A 155 0.65 4.25 17.17
N ASN A 156 -0.28 4.47 16.25
CA ASN A 156 -1.10 3.43 15.65
C ASN A 156 -0.85 3.32 14.15
N ILE A 157 0.18 4.00 13.64
CA ILE A 157 0.62 3.95 12.24
C ILE A 157 1.96 3.26 12.15
N GLY A 158 2.04 2.23 11.34
CA GLY A 158 3.24 1.45 11.04
C GLY A 158 3.31 1.14 9.56
N VAL A 159 4.06 0.11 9.22
CA VAL A 159 4.36 -0.29 7.84
C VAL A 159 3.69 -1.62 7.50
N ASN A 160 3.08 -1.68 6.33
CA ASN A 160 2.90 -2.93 5.61
C ASN A 160 4.15 -3.17 4.77
N MET A 161 4.95 -4.16 5.16
CA MET A 161 6.18 -4.52 4.46
C MET A 161 5.84 -5.35 3.22
N ASP A 162 5.75 -4.66 2.08
CA ASP A 162 5.75 -5.31 0.77
C ASP A 162 7.14 -5.16 0.14
N PRO A 163 7.97 -6.21 0.12
CA PRO A 163 9.34 -6.12 -0.33
C PRO A 163 9.43 -5.78 -1.82
N SER A 164 8.42 -6.15 -2.61
CA SER A 164 8.46 -5.98 -4.06
C SER A 164 8.59 -4.53 -4.50
N HIS A 165 8.02 -3.59 -3.73
CA HIS A 165 8.11 -2.16 -4.01
C HIS A 165 9.49 -1.56 -3.69
N LEU A 166 10.26 -2.21 -2.83
CA LEU A 166 11.61 -1.78 -2.44
C LEU A 166 12.69 -2.46 -3.28
N MET A 167 12.45 -3.71 -3.72
CA MET A 167 13.41 -4.51 -4.50
C MET A 167 13.87 -3.81 -5.78
N TRP A 168 12.95 -3.33 -6.61
CA TRP A 168 13.30 -2.68 -7.87
C TRP A 168 13.98 -1.31 -7.66
N GLN A 169 13.82 -0.70 -6.50
CA GLN A 169 14.53 0.51 -6.11
C GLN A 169 15.97 0.23 -5.65
N GLY A 170 16.37 -1.04 -5.59
CA GLY A 170 17.73 -1.45 -5.19
C GLY A 170 17.96 -1.45 -3.68
N MET A 171 16.92 -1.55 -2.87
CA MET A 171 17.04 -1.60 -1.41
C MET A 171 17.38 -3.02 -0.93
N ASP A 172 18.19 -3.11 0.12
CA ASP A 172 18.36 -4.33 0.88
C ASP A 172 17.16 -4.53 1.82
N ILE A 173 16.39 -5.57 1.55
CA ILE A 173 15.12 -5.82 2.26
C ILE A 173 15.36 -6.25 3.70
N ILE A 174 16.42 -7.00 3.98
CA ILE A 174 16.75 -7.42 5.35
C ILE A 174 17.14 -6.19 6.17
N ALA A 175 18.01 -5.33 5.63
CA ALA A 175 18.36 -4.07 6.28
C ALA A 175 17.14 -3.14 6.49
N ALA A 176 16.19 -3.13 5.55
CA ALA A 176 14.94 -2.38 5.69
C ALA A 176 14.06 -2.92 6.84
N ILE A 177 13.96 -4.25 6.98
CA ILE A 177 13.23 -4.91 8.08
C ILE A 177 13.90 -4.59 9.42
N GLU A 178 15.22 -4.74 9.51
CA GLU A 178 15.99 -4.43 10.72
C GLU A 178 15.83 -2.96 11.13
N LEU A 179 15.85 -2.03 10.15
CA LEU A 179 15.66 -0.60 10.40
C LEU A 179 14.27 -0.26 10.91
N LEU A 180 13.24 -0.87 10.35
CA LEU A 180 11.84 -0.62 10.72
C LEU A 180 11.44 -1.30 12.03
N GLY A 181 11.94 -2.51 12.30
CA GLY A 181 11.67 -3.24 13.54
C GLY A 181 10.18 -3.28 13.89
N ASP A 182 9.85 -2.88 15.12
CA ASP A 182 8.49 -2.89 15.67
C ASP A 182 7.48 -1.99 14.91
N HIS A 183 7.94 -1.17 13.98
CA HIS A 183 7.04 -0.42 13.11
C HIS A 183 6.40 -1.28 12.02
N ILE A 184 6.83 -2.52 11.80
CA ILE A 184 6.19 -3.42 10.86
C ILE A 184 4.95 -4.01 11.52
N PHE A 185 3.76 -3.66 11.00
CA PHE A 185 2.47 -4.13 11.52
C PHE A 185 1.85 -5.24 10.68
N HIS A 186 2.18 -5.28 9.38
CA HIS A 186 1.63 -6.22 8.43
C HIS A 186 2.65 -6.52 7.33
N VAL A 187 2.48 -7.63 6.60
CA VAL A 187 3.40 -8.02 5.53
C VAL A 187 2.61 -8.47 4.30
N HIS A 188 3.01 -7.98 3.13
CA HIS A 188 2.64 -8.55 1.85
C HIS A 188 3.81 -9.33 1.28
N ALA A 189 3.59 -10.59 0.95
CA ALA A 189 4.56 -11.43 0.26
C ALA A 189 4.29 -11.34 -1.25
N LYS A 190 5.11 -10.54 -1.94
CA LYS A 190 5.07 -10.28 -3.38
C LYS A 190 6.50 -10.13 -3.90
N ASP A 191 6.77 -10.61 -5.10
CA ASP A 191 8.10 -10.67 -5.67
C ASP A 191 8.30 -9.69 -6.83
N THR A 192 9.55 -9.44 -7.17
CA THR A 192 9.96 -8.58 -8.28
C THR A 192 11.16 -9.19 -8.99
N VAL A 193 11.13 -9.19 -10.30
CA VAL A 193 12.28 -9.55 -11.13
C VAL A 193 12.88 -8.31 -11.79
N ILE A 194 14.21 -8.21 -11.76
CA ILE A 194 14.97 -7.20 -12.52
C ILE A 194 15.29 -7.78 -13.90
N LEU A 195 15.01 -7.01 -14.93
CA LEU A 195 15.10 -7.44 -16.33
C LEU A 195 16.22 -6.71 -17.06
N PRO A 196 16.73 -7.26 -18.19
CA PRO A 196 17.80 -6.64 -18.94
C PRO A 196 17.54 -5.20 -19.40
N GLY A 197 16.29 -4.82 -19.58
CA GLY A 197 15.88 -3.45 -19.93
C GLY A 197 16.39 -2.38 -18.95
N ILE A 198 16.71 -2.74 -17.71
CA ILE A 198 17.28 -1.82 -16.71
C ILE A 198 18.60 -1.18 -17.19
N ALA A 199 19.37 -1.87 -18.01
CA ALA A 199 20.67 -1.39 -18.50
C ALA A 199 20.55 -0.09 -19.32
N THR A 200 19.40 0.17 -19.94
CA THR A 200 19.17 1.34 -20.81
C THR A 200 18.02 2.21 -20.37
N ARG A 201 17.08 1.70 -19.57
CA ARG A 201 15.92 2.46 -19.07
C ARG A 201 16.12 2.98 -17.66
N GLY A 202 16.96 2.32 -16.86
CA GLY A 202 16.99 2.58 -15.41
C GLY A 202 15.70 2.11 -14.71
N VAL A 203 15.61 2.34 -13.42
CA VAL A 203 14.42 1.92 -12.61
C VAL A 203 13.26 2.92 -12.69
N LEU A 204 13.56 4.19 -12.98
CA LEU A 204 12.59 5.27 -13.17
C LEU A 204 12.36 5.45 -14.67
N ASP A 205 11.37 4.77 -15.21
CA ASP A 205 11.05 4.76 -16.64
C ASP A 205 9.72 5.46 -16.90
N SER A 206 9.69 6.39 -17.83
CA SER A 206 8.49 7.14 -18.24
C SER A 206 7.83 6.60 -19.52
N SER A 207 8.34 5.50 -20.10
CA SER A 207 7.86 4.95 -21.36
C SER A 207 6.70 3.97 -21.24
N PHE A 208 5.87 4.15 -20.21
CA PHE A 208 4.60 3.43 -20.10
C PHE A 208 3.62 3.92 -21.18
N GLY A 209 2.88 2.98 -21.76
CA GLY A 209 1.83 3.27 -22.71
C GLY A 209 0.51 3.64 -22.04
N PRO A 210 -0.51 4.05 -22.82
CA PRO A 210 -1.84 4.30 -22.29
C PRO A 210 -2.44 3.02 -21.67
N VAL A 211 -3.47 3.22 -20.83
CA VAL A 211 -4.27 2.11 -20.32
C VAL A 211 -4.80 1.30 -21.51
N PRO A 212 -4.71 -0.04 -21.48
CA PRO A 212 -5.22 -0.88 -22.58
C PRO A 212 -6.70 -0.62 -22.87
N ASP A 213 -7.08 -0.65 -24.13
CA ASP A 213 -8.48 -0.53 -24.54
C ASP A 213 -9.29 -1.79 -24.22
N ASP A 214 -8.63 -2.95 -24.24
CA ASP A 214 -9.25 -4.23 -23.91
C ASP A 214 -9.53 -4.32 -22.40
N PRO A 215 -10.80 -4.44 -21.98
CA PRO A 215 -11.16 -4.51 -20.57
C PRO A 215 -10.61 -5.76 -19.87
N ASP A 216 -10.35 -6.85 -20.59
CA ASP A 216 -9.95 -8.14 -20.00
C ASP A 216 -8.46 -8.12 -19.56
N VAL A 217 -7.64 -7.21 -20.14
CA VAL A 217 -6.23 -7.04 -19.76
C VAL A 217 -5.97 -5.78 -18.91
N ARG A 218 -7.02 -5.05 -18.52
CA ARG A 218 -6.89 -3.89 -17.65
C ARG A 218 -6.61 -4.27 -16.22
N VAL A 219 -5.53 -3.78 -15.65
CA VAL A 219 -5.23 -3.94 -14.23
C VAL A 219 -5.77 -2.73 -13.45
N GLN A 220 -6.78 -2.98 -12.63
CA GLN A 220 -7.38 -1.94 -11.80
C GLN A 220 -6.50 -1.59 -10.61
N THR A 221 -6.23 -0.30 -10.42
CA THR A 221 -5.46 0.24 -9.28
C THR A 221 -6.34 0.72 -8.13
N GLY A 222 -7.64 0.76 -8.34
CA GLY A 222 -8.67 1.19 -7.39
C GLY A 222 -9.67 2.11 -8.05
N MET A 223 -10.95 1.99 -7.70
CA MET A 223 -12.04 2.91 -7.99
C MET A 223 -12.07 3.46 -9.45
N GLU A 224 -12.11 2.60 -10.44
CA GLU A 224 -12.16 2.98 -11.87
C GLU A 224 -10.83 3.51 -12.46
N HIS A 225 -9.75 3.51 -11.68
CA HIS A 225 -8.41 3.78 -12.20
C HIS A 225 -7.71 2.48 -12.59
N TYR A 226 -6.91 2.54 -13.64
CA TYR A 226 -6.21 1.40 -14.22
C TYR A 226 -4.74 1.71 -14.41
N CYS A 227 -3.90 0.67 -14.36
CA CYS A 227 -2.49 0.79 -14.71
C CYS A 227 -2.30 1.13 -16.18
N SER A 228 -1.32 1.97 -16.45
CA SER A 228 -0.78 2.15 -17.79
C SER A 228 -0.08 0.86 -18.27
N SER A 229 -0.01 0.66 -19.58
CA SER A 229 0.67 -0.50 -20.15
C SER A 229 2.18 -0.44 -19.93
N TRP A 230 2.76 -1.54 -19.51
CA TRP A 230 4.19 -1.66 -19.37
C TRP A 230 4.89 -1.63 -20.74
N PRO A 231 6.13 -1.10 -20.83
CA PRO A 231 6.92 -1.22 -22.05
C PRO A 231 7.23 -2.69 -22.36
N SER A 232 7.46 -3.02 -23.63
CA SER A 232 7.74 -4.40 -24.08
C SER A 232 9.03 -4.99 -23.52
N ASP A 233 10.00 -4.13 -23.16
CA ASP A 233 11.29 -4.49 -22.55
C ASP A 233 11.49 -3.73 -21.23
N PRO A 234 10.66 -3.95 -20.21
CA PRO A 234 10.71 -3.20 -18.97
C PRO A 234 12.01 -3.43 -18.19
N ALA A 235 12.34 -2.49 -17.31
CA ALA A 235 13.50 -2.63 -16.41
C ALA A 235 13.26 -3.66 -15.30
N TRP A 236 12.02 -3.87 -14.93
CA TRP A 236 11.59 -4.78 -13.86
C TRP A 236 10.10 -5.12 -14.00
N ARG A 237 9.66 -6.17 -13.34
CA ARG A 237 8.23 -6.54 -13.24
C ARG A 237 7.93 -7.10 -11.85
N PHE A 238 6.69 -6.92 -11.40
CA PHE A 238 6.14 -7.73 -10.33
C PHE A 238 5.85 -9.14 -10.84
N VAL A 239 6.15 -10.12 -10.01
CA VAL A 239 5.94 -11.54 -10.32
C VAL A 239 5.42 -12.28 -9.10
N ALA A 240 4.90 -13.48 -9.28
CA ALA A 240 4.53 -14.35 -8.19
C ALA A 240 5.78 -14.72 -7.35
N ILE A 241 5.56 -15.02 -6.07
CA ILE A 241 6.61 -15.46 -5.15
C ILE A 241 7.41 -16.61 -5.75
N GLY A 242 8.73 -16.47 -5.75
CA GLY A 242 9.65 -17.48 -6.26
C GLY A 242 10.04 -17.31 -7.73
N ASN A 243 9.42 -16.37 -8.46
CA ASN A 243 9.77 -16.09 -9.85
C ASN A 243 10.82 -14.97 -9.99
N GLY A 244 11.02 -14.16 -8.95
CA GLY A 244 12.05 -13.13 -8.88
C GLY A 244 13.22 -13.54 -7.99
N HIS A 245 12.93 -14.12 -6.85
CA HIS A 245 13.89 -14.54 -5.83
C HIS A 245 13.64 -16.00 -5.42
N ASP A 246 14.72 -16.73 -5.13
CA ASP A 246 14.66 -18.15 -4.82
C ASP A 246 14.13 -18.45 -3.37
N VAL A 247 13.96 -19.72 -3.08
CA VAL A 247 13.49 -20.19 -1.76
C VAL A 247 14.44 -19.79 -0.63
N THR A 248 15.73 -19.63 -0.90
CA THR A 248 16.71 -19.21 0.12
C THR A 248 16.48 -17.78 0.51
N TRP A 249 16.26 -16.90 -0.46
CA TRP A 249 15.94 -15.50 -0.24
C TRP A 249 14.64 -15.34 0.57
N TRP A 250 13.58 -16.02 0.15
CA TRP A 250 12.29 -15.97 0.86
C TRP A 250 12.35 -16.56 2.27
N THR A 251 13.17 -17.60 2.47
CA THR A 251 13.43 -18.13 3.81
C THR A 251 14.08 -17.12 4.72
N ASN A 252 15.05 -16.35 4.22
CA ASN A 252 15.74 -15.31 4.99
C ASN A 252 14.78 -14.14 5.29
N PHE A 253 13.98 -13.72 4.31
CA PHE A 253 12.92 -12.72 4.51
C PHE A 253 11.95 -13.13 5.63
N LEU A 254 11.39 -14.33 5.56
CA LEU A 254 10.44 -14.83 6.56
C LEU A 254 11.08 -14.98 7.94
N ARG A 255 12.36 -15.33 8.03
CA ARG A 255 13.11 -15.34 9.30
C ARG A 255 13.24 -13.94 9.88
N ALA A 256 13.63 -12.97 9.08
CA ALA A 256 13.75 -11.59 9.54
C ALA A 256 12.39 -11.05 10.04
N ILE A 257 11.30 -11.30 9.32
CA ILE A 257 9.95 -10.92 9.77
C ILE A 257 9.56 -11.64 11.08
N ARG A 258 9.83 -12.94 11.20
CA ARG A 258 9.55 -13.71 12.42
C ARG A 258 10.36 -13.16 13.61
N ASP A 259 11.60 -12.73 13.39
CA ASP A 259 12.46 -12.21 14.45
C ASP A 259 11.98 -10.84 14.96
N VAL A 260 11.27 -10.05 14.10
CA VAL A 260 10.50 -8.87 14.53
C VAL A 260 9.25 -9.27 15.29
N ASN A 261 8.41 -10.14 14.73
CA ASN A 261 7.18 -10.58 15.36
C ASN A 261 6.77 -11.99 14.87
N PRO A 262 6.87 -13.04 15.69
CA PRO A 262 6.50 -14.39 15.29
C PRO A 262 5.00 -14.57 14.99
N GLY A 263 4.16 -13.63 15.41
CA GLY A 263 2.71 -13.61 15.13
C GLY A 263 2.31 -12.71 13.95
N MET A 264 3.27 -12.24 13.15
CA MET A 264 3.02 -11.34 12.03
C MET A 264 2.04 -11.93 11.01
N ASN A 265 1.04 -11.14 10.63
CA ASN A 265 0.17 -11.48 9.51
C ASN A 265 0.92 -11.27 8.19
N ILE A 266 0.94 -12.32 7.35
CA ILE A 266 1.59 -12.30 6.04
C ILE A 266 0.56 -12.70 4.99
N ASN A 267 0.23 -11.80 4.09
CA ASN A 267 -0.66 -12.05 2.98
C ASN A 267 0.14 -12.29 1.70
N ILE A 268 -0.15 -13.37 1.00
CA ILE A 268 0.36 -13.58 -0.35
C ILE A 268 -0.40 -12.61 -1.26
N CYS A 269 0.31 -11.63 -1.77
CA CYS A 269 -0.23 -10.68 -2.72
C CYS A 269 -0.05 -11.26 -4.13
N LEU A 270 -1.09 -11.92 -4.64
CA LEU A 270 -1.15 -12.32 -6.04
C LEU A 270 -1.41 -11.06 -6.86
N LEU A 271 -0.37 -10.53 -7.44
CA LEU A 271 -0.54 -9.64 -8.56
C LEU A 271 -0.82 -10.48 -9.80
N TYR A 272 -1.73 -9.97 -10.59
CA TYR A 272 -1.94 -10.45 -11.93
C TYR A 272 -0.59 -10.39 -12.65
N THR A 273 0.05 -11.51 -12.77
CA THR A 273 1.16 -11.63 -13.68
C THR A 273 0.55 -11.64 -15.07
N SER A 274 1.13 -10.92 -16.01
CA SER A 274 0.81 -11.06 -17.44
C SER A 274 0.87 -12.52 -17.91
N ASP A 275 1.53 -13.38 -17.15
CA ASP A 275 1.69 -14.80 -17.40
C ASP A 275 0.46 -15.64 -17.01
N ALA A 276 -0.49 -15.10 -16.24
CA ALA A 276 -1.78 -15.77 -16.02
C ALA A 276 -2.74 -15.60 -17.21
N ALA A 277 -2.37 -14.79 -18.20
CA ALA A 277 -3.12 -14.62 -19.45
C ALA A 277 -2.47 -15.34 -20.63
N ASP A 278 -1.26 -15.90 -20.47
CA ASP A 278 -0.50 -16.60 -21.52
C ASP A 278 -0.52 -18.14 -21.34
N ASP A 279 -1.24 -18.70 -20.35
CA ASP A 279 -1.58 -20.10 -20.16
C ASP A 279 -3.14 -20.31 -20.42
#